data_3f452158b7fcffb075c4c58d749c2f07
#
_entry.id   3f452158b7fcffb075c4c58d749c2f07
#
_cell.length_a   1.000
_cell.length_b   1.000
_cell.length_c   1.000
_cell.angle_alpha   90.00
_cell.angle_beta   90.00
_cell.angle_gamma   90.00
#
_symmetry.space_group_name_H-M   'P 1'
#
loop_
_entity.id
_entity.type
_entity.pdbx_description
1 polymer ?
#
loop_
_entity_poly.entity_id
_entity_poly.type
_entity_poly.pdbx_seq_one_letter_code
_entity_poly.pdbx_strand_id
1 'polypeptide(L)'
;MGLTEALQDFNSLRRIAIADSEWVGRLERLAQASFHAAEHLIVYGSLAPGRPNHGRLASLGGTWEAGWVEGDRYEVGWGSELGFPALHWRPGGPRVAAHLLRSAALRGAWEELDRFEGAAYQRILVPFYSGEGLRAVGYLYAAAQAAVA
;
A
#
# COMPACT_ATOMS: atom_id res chain seq x y z
N MET A 1 -6.82 10.41 19.66
CA MET A 1 -6.53 9.21 18.85
C MET A 1 -5.29 9.46 18.03
N GLY A 2 -4.33 8.57 18.09
CA GLY A 2 -3.11 8.71 17.33
C GLY A 2 -3.29 8.32 15.86
N LEU A 3 -2.27 8.63 15.05
CA LEU A 3 -2.30 8.30 13.63
C LEU A 3 -2.46 6.79 13.39
N THR A 4 -1.73 5.97 14.14
CA THR A 4 -1.80 4.52 13.98
C THR A 4 -3.22 3.99 14.16
N GLU A 5 -3.89 4.39 15.22
CA GLU A 5 -5.27 3.95 15.49
C GLU A 5 -6.21 4.44 14.40
N ALA A 6 -6.02 5.66 13.93
CA ALA A 6 -6.86 6.21 12.85
C ALA A 6 -6.69 5.41 11.57
N LEU A 7 -5.48 5.02 11.23
CA LEU A 7 -5.23 4.21 10.04
C LEU A 7 -5.76 2.78 10.19
N GLN A 8 -5.62 2.20 11.38
CA GLN A 8 -6.19 0.87 11.64
C GLN A 8 -7.71 0.88 11.50
N ASP A 9 -8.37 1.91 12.03
CA ASP A 9 -9.82 2.07 11.90
C ASP A 9 -10.23 2.26 10.44
N PHE A 10 -9.52 3.11 9.70
CA PHE A 10 -9.78 3.34 8.29
C PHE A 10 -9.68 2.02 7.50
N ASN A 11 -8.60 1.28 7.71
CA ASN A 11 -8.38 0.04 6.98
C ASN A 11 -9.44 -1.01 7.29
N SER A 12 -9.89 -1.08 8.54
CA SER A 12 -10.95 -1.99 8.96
C SER A 12 -12.29 -1.62 8.31
N LEU A 13 -12.63 -0.33 8.33
CA LEU A 13 -13.86 0.16 7.71
C LEU A 13 -13.87 -0.07 6.21
N ARG A 14 -12.76 0.20 5.54
CA ARG A 14 -12.65 0.00 4.10
C ARG A 14 -12.79 -1.47 3.73
N ARG A 15 -12.21 -2.36 4.52
CA ARG A 15 -12.34 -3.80 4.29
C ARG A 15 -13.79 -4.27 4.40
N ILE A 16 -14.52 -3.77 5.42
CA ILE A 16 -15.92 -4.11 5.61
C ILE A 16 -16.77 -3.53 4.47
N ALA A 17 -16.44 -2.33 4.02
CA ALA A 17 -17.20 -1.60 3.02
C ALA A 17 -16.92 -2.04 1.59
N ILE A 18 -16.00 -2.96 1.36
CA ILE A 18 -15.49 -3.26 0.02
C ILE A 18 -16.58 -3.69 -0.97
N ALA A 19 -17.67 -4.26 -0.49
CA ALA A 19 -18.80 -4.64 -1.34
C ALA A 19 -19.73 -3.46 -1.67
N ASP A 20 -19.52 -2.31 -1.03
CA ASP A 20 -20.35 -1.11 -1.21
C ASP A 20 -19.48 -0.01 -1.77
N SER A 21 -19.59 0.21 -3.09
CA SER A 21 -18.74 1.17 -3.79
C SER A 21 -18.94 2.61 -3.33
N GLU A 22 -20.13 2.96 -2.85
CA GLU A 22 -20.37 4.31 -2.33
C GLU A 22 -19.60 4.54 -1.03
N TRP A 23 -19.64 3.59 -0.11
CA TRP A 23 -18.86 3.69 1.13
C TRP A 23 -17.37 3.68 0.89
N VAL A 24 -16.89 2.80 0.01
CA VAL A 24 -15.48 2.78 -0.38
C VAL A 24 -15.08 4.13 -0.95
N GLY A 25 -15.89 4.69 -1.84
CA GLY A 25 -15.63 5.99 -2.43
C GLY A 25 -15.53 7.11 -1.40
N ARG A 26 -16.40 7.09 -0.39
CA ARG A 26 -16.36 8.07 0.70
C ARG A 26 -15.09 7.96 1.53
N LEU A 27 -14.68 6.73 1.86
CA LEU A 27 -13.45 6.49 2.60
C LEU A 27 -12.23 6.94 1.80
N GLU A 28 -12.20 6.65 0.51
CA GLU A 28 -11.09 7.06 -0.34
C GLU A 28 -11.01 8.58 -0.49
N ARG A 29 -12.14 9.28 -0.57
CA ARG A 29 -12.15 10.74 -0.58
C ARG A 29 -11.65 11.32 0.75
N LEU A 30 -11.99 10.68 1.86
CA LEU A 30 -11.48 11.09 3.17
C LEU A 30 -9.96 10.93 3.24
N ALA A 31 -9.44 9.81 2.75
CA ALA A 31 -8.00 9.57 2.69
C ALA A 31 -7.29 10.60 1.82
N GLN A 32 -7.88 10.95 0.68
CA GLN A 32 -7.32 11.98 -0.18
C GLN A 32 -7.32 13.34 0.50
N ALA A 33 -8.41 13.71 1.14
CA ALA A 33 -8.52 15.00 1.82
C ALA A 33 -7.55 15.12 2.99
N SER A 34 -7.34 14.01 3.72
CA SER A 34 -6.50 14.01 4.92
C SER A 34 -5.03 13.84 4.63
N PHE A 35 -4.67 13.04 3.62
CA PHE A 35 -3.28 12.59 3.40
C PHE A 35 -2.80 12.71 1.96
N HIS A 36 -3.63 13.13 1.03
CA HIS A 36 -3.36 13.03 -0.41
C HIS A 36 -3.08 11.59 -0.85
N ALA A 37 -3.71 10.63 -0.20
CA ALA A 37 -3.38 9.22 -0.34
C ALA A 37 -3.60 8.68 -1.76
N ALA A 38 -4.55 9.24 -2.52
CA ALA A 38 -4.77 8.83 -3.90
C ALA A 38 -3.57 9.13 -4.83
N GLU A 39 -2.62 9.92 -4.36
CA GLU A 39 -1.40 10.29 -5.09
C GLU A 39 -0.15 9.66 -4.49
N HIS A 40 -0.32 8.74 -3.53
CA HIS A 40 0.79 8.09 -2.83
C HIS A 40 0.66 6.59 -2.94
N LEU A 41 1.66 5.95 -3.55
CA LEU A 41 1.75 4.49 -3.60
C LEU A 41 3.05 4.03 -2.96
N ILE A 42 2.94 3.14 -2.00
CA ILE A 42 4.10 2.56 -1.31
C ILE A 42 4.29 1.14 -1.84
N VAL A 43 5.47 0.85 -2.35
CA VAL A 43 5.79 -0.45 -2.95
C VAL A 43 6.99 -1.08 -2.28
N TYR A 44 6.91 -2.39 -2.08
CA TYR A 44 7.97 -3.18 -1.45
C TYR A 44 8.30 -4.45 -2.26
N GLY A 45 7.69 -4.60 -3.42
CA GLY A 45 7.82 -5.79 -4.25
C GLY A 45 8.12 -5.47 -5.70
N SER A 46 7.50 -6.20 -6.63
CA SER A 46 7.86 -6.17 -8.05
C SER A 46 7.63 -4.83 -8.74
N LEU A 47 6.79 -3.96 -8.18
CA LEU A 47 6.55 -2.62 -8.72
C LEU A 47 7.64 -1.62 -8.34
N ALA A 48 8.49 -1.95 -7.37
CA ALA A 48 9.54 -1.04 -6.89
C ALA A 48 10.59 -0.78 -7.96
N PRO A 49 11.30 0.36 -7.90
CA PRO A 49 12.38 0.66 -8.84
C PRO A 49 13.39 -0.48 -8.91
N GLY A 50 13.79 -0.85 -10.14
CA GLY A 50 14.71 -1.95 -10.36
C GLY A 50 14.09 -3.34 -10.29
N ARG A 51 12.81 -3.46 -10.02
CA ARG A 51 12.10 -4.74 -9.96
C ARG A 51 11.36 -5.01 -11.27
N PRO A 52 10.99 -6.29 -11.52
CA PRO A 52 10.46 -6.69 -12.84
C PRO A 52 9.23 -5.94 -13.33
N ASN A 53 8.34 -5.53 -12.42
CA ASN A 53 7.09 -4.87 -12.81
C ASN A 53 7.11 -3.35 -12.63
N HIS A 54 8.27 -2.77 -12.37
CA HIS A 54 8.37 -1.31 -12.20
C HIS A 54 7.85 -0.55 -13.42
N GLY A 55 8.02 -1.10 -14.61
CA GLY A 55 7.56 -0.48 -15.85
C GLY A 55 6.08 -0.13 -15.87
N ARG A 56 5.26 -0.83 -15.08
CA ARG A 56 3.83 -0.51 -14.95
C ARG A 56 3.59 0.86 -14.35
N LEU A 57 4.54 1.35 -13.56
CA LEU A 57 4.44 2.65 -12.89
C LEU A 57 5.24 3.74 -13.59
N ALA A 58 6.18 3.37 -14.44
CA ALA A 58 7.09 4.33 -15.06
C ALA A 58 6.37 5.40 -15.87
N SER A 59 5.27 5.04 -16.52
CA SER A 59 4.50 5.99 -17.35
C SER A 59 3.73 7.01 -16.53
N LEU A 60 3.57 6.80 -15.23
CA LEU A 60 2.82 7.70 -14.38
C LEU A 60 3.61 8.96 -14.03
N GLY A 61 4.93 8.91 -14.19
CA GLY A 61 5.77 10.02 -13.75
C GLY A 61 5.77 10.18 -12.25
N GLY A 62 6.14 11.36 -11.77
CA GLY A 62 6.18 11.64 -10.34
C GLY A 62 7.55 11.45 -9.74
N THR A 63 7.61 11.40 -8.43
CA THR A 63 8.87 11.29 -7.68
C THR A 63 8.89 10.03 -6.84
N TRP A 64 10.09 9.47 -6.68
CA TRP A 64 10.32 8.28 -5.86
C TRP A 64 11.18 8.62 -4.66
N GLU A 65 10.82 8.06 -3.51
CA GLU A 65 11.61 8.22 -2.29
C GLU A 65 11.80 6.86 -1.64
N ALA A 66 13.04 6.51 -1.31
CA ALA A 66 13.34 5.29 -0.59
C ALA A 66 13.11 5.48 0.91
N GLY A 67 12.61 4.45 1.56
CA GLY A 67 12.37 4.48 2.99
C GLY A 67 11.90 3.12 3.49
N TRP A 68 10.97 3.12 4.44
CA TRP A 68 10.47 1.86 5.00
C TRP A 68 9.05 2.00 5.52
N VAL A 69 8.43 0.86 5.68
CA VAL A 69 7.18 0.68 6.42
C VAL A 69 7.43 -0.32 7.55
N GLU A 70 6.50 -0.43 8.47
CA GLU A 70 6.64 -1.32 9.62
C GLU A 70 5.74 -2.53 9.47
N GLY A 71 6.29 -3.71 9.64
CA GLY A 71 5.48 -4.91 9.53
C GLY A 71 6.31 -6.16 9.33
N ASP A 72 5.62 -7.23 8.98
CA ASP A 72 6.24 -8.52 8.71
C ASP A 72 6.13 -8.82 7.23
N ARG A 73 7.29 -8.95 6.58
CA ARG A 73 7.38 -9.31 5.17
C ARG A 73 7.58 -10.80 5.04
N TYR A 74 6.82 -11.43 4.19
CA TYR A 74 6.95 -12.86 3.93
C TYR A 74 6.64 -13.14 2.46
N GLU A 75 6.96 -14.36 2.04
CA GLU A 75 6.65 -14.78 0.69
C GLU A 75 5.36 -15.56 0.69
N VAL A 76 4.42 -15.18 -0.17
CA VAL A 76 3.27 -16.00 -0.46
C VAL A 76 3.47 -16.59 -1.83
N GLY A 77 3.49 -17.90 -1.92
CA GLY A 77 3.73 -18.59 -3.17
C GLY A 77 2.63 -19.59 -3.45
N TRP A 78 2.10 -19.50 -4.64
CA TRP A 78 1.35 -20.57 -5.27
C TRP A 78 2.32 -21.21 -6.25
N GLY A 79 2.73 -22.41 -5.96
CA GLY A 79 3.78 -22.96 -6.77
C GLY A 79 5.13 -22.36 -6.39
N SER A 80 6.06 -23.19 -6.29
CA SER A 80 7.32 -22.99 -5.63
C SER A 80 8.26 -22.00 -6.25
N GLU A 81 8.06 -21.62 -7.51
CA GLU A 81 9.01 -20.80 -8.21
C GLU A 81 8.74 -19.31 -8.13
N LEU A 82 7.58 -18.92 -7.64
CA LEU A 82 7.19 -17.52 -7.62
C LEU A 82 6.72 -17.13 -6.23
N GLY A 83 7.68 -16.92 -5.35
CA GLY A 83 7.39 -16.26 -4.10
C GLY A 83 7.06 -14.81 -4.41
N PHE A 84 5.84 -14.40 -4.11
CA PHE A 84 5.47 -13.00 -4.18
C PHE A 84 5.60 -12.40 -2.79
N PRO A 85 6.28 -11.25 -2.64
CA PRO A 85 6.36 -10.65 -1.33
C PRO A 85 4.99 -10.17 -0.87
N ALA A 86 4.71 -10.39 0.40
CA ALA A 86 3.52 -9.90 1.05
C ALA A 86 3.90 -9.22 2.35
N LEU A 87 3.13 -8.24 2.75
CA LEU A 87 3.33 -7.51 3.99
C LEU A 87 2.10 -7.64 4.86
N HIS A 88 2.33 -7.99 6.12
CA HIS A 88 1.36 -7.78 7.17
C HIS A 88 1.77 -6.51 7.92
N TRP A 89 1.01 -5.44 7.76
CA TRP A 89 1.31 -4.18 8.43
C TRP A 89 1.16 -4.35 9.93
N ARG A 90 2.24 -4.06 10.64
CA ARG A 90 2.26 -4.17 12.10
C ARG A 90 2.98 -2.96 12.67
N PRO A 91 2.24 -1.95 13.15
CA PRO A 91 2.84 -0.78 13.78
C PRO A 91 3.80 -1.17 14.90
N GLY A 92 4.98 -0.56 14.90
CA GLY A 92 6.03 -0.93 15.84
C GLY A 92 6.82 -2.16 15.46
N GLY A 93 6.47 -2.82 14.37
CA GLY A 93 7.19 -4.00 13.90
C GLY A 93 8.50 -3.68 13.19
N PRO A 94 9.16 -4.71 12.63
CA PRO A 94 10.41 -4.51 11.90
C PRO A 94 10.24 -3.53 10.74
N ARG A 95 11.32 -2.87 10.38
CA ARG A 95 11.35 -2.01 9.21
C ARG A 95 11.45 -2.87 7.95
N VAL A 96 10.56 -2.63 7.00
CA VAL A 96 10.57 -3.28 5.69
C VAL A 96 10.91 -2.23 4.65
N ALA A 97 11.99 -2.44 3.91
CA ALA A 97 12.42 -1.50 2.88
C ALA A 97 11.30 -1.31 1.85
N ALA A 98 11.03 -0.06 1.51
CA ALA A 98 9.96 0.28 0.60
C ALA A 98 10.30 1.57 -0.16
N HIS A 99 9.52 1.84 -1.21
CA HIS A 99 9.64 3.08 -1.98
C HIS A 99 8.28 3.75 -2.05
N LEU A 100 8.27 5.05 -1.90
CA LEU A 100 7.05 5.86 -2.06
C LEU A 100 7.06 6.53 -3.43
N LEU A 101 6.02 6.30 -4.20
CA LEU A 101 5.74 7.07 -5.42
C LEU A 101 4.72 8.15 -5.10
N ARG A 102 5.09 9.40 -5.40
CA ARG A 102 4.18 10.53 -5.38
C ARG A 102 3.87 10.92 -6.82
N SER A 103 2.63 10.74 -7.23
CA SER A 103 2.22 11.06 -8.60
C SER A 103 0.74 11.39 -8.64
N ALA A 104 0.40 12.55 -9.22
CA ALA A 104 -1.00 12.92 -9.42
C ALA A 104 -1.70 11.94 -10.38
N ALA A 105 -0.97 11.30 -11.28
CA ALA A 105 -1.52 10.35 -12.23
C ALA A 105 -2.02 9.07 -11.56
N LEU A 106 -1.59 8.78 -10.33
CA LEU A 106 -2.12 7.64 -9.58
C LEU A 106 -3.63 7.74 -9.36
N ARG A 107 -4.17 8.94 -9.31
CA ARG A 107 -5.62 9.14 -9.07
C ARG A 107 -6.48 8.42 -10.09
N GLY A 108 -5.99 8.23 -11.31
CA GLY A 108 -6.71 7.49 -12.35
C GLY A 108 -6.23 6.06 -12.54
N ALA A 109 -5.33 5.57 -11.71
CA ALA A 109 -4.68 4.27 -11.91
C ALA A 109 -5.10 3.19 -10.91
N TRP A 110 -5.81 3.54 -9.86
CA TRP A 110 -6.07 2.59 -8.76
C TRP A 110 -6.87 1.37 -9.18
N GLU A 111 -7.87 1.53 -10.04
CA GLU A 111 -8.68 0.41 -10.50
C GLU A 111 -7.82 -0.63 -11.22
N GLU A 112 -6.93 -0.16 -12.10
CA GLU A 112 -6.03 -1.06 -12.83
C GLU A 112 -5.02 -1.71 -11.90
N LEU A 113 -4.46 -0.95 -10.95
CA LEU A 113 -3.50 -1.48 -9.99
C LEU A 113 -4.15 -2.52 -9.08
N ASP A 114 -5.36 -2.25 -8.59
CA ASP A 114 -6.10 -3.22 -7.78
C ASP A 114 -6.31 -4.52 -8.55
N ARG A 115 -6.61 -4.41 -9.83
CA ARG A 115 -6.80 -5.57 -10.70
C ARG A 115 -5.50 -6.34 -10.92
N PHE A 116 -4.40 -5.62 -11.14
CA PHE A 116 -3.08 -6.23 -11.31
C PHE A 116 -2.66 -7.00 -10.06
N GLU A 117 -2.84 -6.41 -8.88
CA GLU A 117 -2.44 -7.05 -7.63
C GLU A 117 -3.31 -8.27 -7.31
N GLY A 118 -4.59 -8.22 -7.67
CA GLY A 118 -5.50 -9.35 -7.51
C GLY A 118 -5.99 -9.60 -6.10
N ALA A 119 -6.70 -10.70 -5.93
CA ALA A 119 -7.42 -11.01 -4.70
C ALA A 119 -6.52 -11.41 -3.52
N ALA A 120 -5.26 -11.75 -3.80
CA ALA A 120 -4.32 -12.10 -2.73
C ALA A 120 -3.85 -10.87 -1.94
N TYR A 121 -4.08 -9.68 -2.47
CA TYR A 121 -3.64 -8.43 -1.85
C TYR A 121 -4.82 -7.53 -1.56
N GLN A 122 -4.65 -6.67 -0.57
CA GLN A 122 -5.63 -5.67 -0.17
C GLN A 122 -4.91 -4.32 -0.06
N ARG A 123 -5.49 -3.29 -0.66
CA ARG A 123 -4.94 -1.95 -0.59
C ARG A 123 -5.32 -1.29 0.73
N ILE A 124 -4.32 -0.95 1.54
CA ILE A 124 -4.50 -0.34 2.86
C ILE A 124 -3.69 0.94 2.96
N LEU A 125 -4.04 1.78 3.93
CA LEU A 125 -3.26 2.97 4.27
C LEU A 125 -2.23 2.64 5.33
N VAL A 126 -0.99 3.03 5.08
CA VAL A 126 0.08 2.87 6.07
C VAL A 126 0.95 4.11 6.11
N PRO A 127 1.62 4.37 7.23
CA PRO A 127 2.62 5.43 7.29
C PRO A 127 3.92 4.97 6.62
N PHE A 128 4.55 5.90 5.92
CA PHE A 128 5.84 5.68 5.27
C PHE A 128 6.88 6.55 5.94
N TYR A 129 8.01 5.95 6.25
CA TYR A 129 9.09 6.62 6.96
C TYR A 129 10.36 6.66 6.10
N SER A 130 11.15 7.70 6.30
CA SER A 130 12.44 7.85 5.66
C SER A 130 13.29 8.78 6.52
N GLY A 131 14.60 8.51 6.59
CA GLY A 131 15.50 9.37 7.34
C GLY A 131 15.07 9.55 8.80
N GLU A 132 14.54 10.70 9.12
CA GLU A 132 14.28 11.10 10.51
C GLU A 132 12.85 10.88 10.98
N GLY A 133 11.97 10.33 10.15
CA GLY A 133 10.62 10.09 10.62
C GLY A 133 9.58 9.94 9.53
N LEU A 134 8.36 10.24 9.91
CA LEU A 134 7.19 10.12 9.05
C LEU A 134 7.29 11.06 7.85
N ARG A 135 7.12 10.50 6.64
CA ARG A 135 7.18 11.27 5.40
C ARG A 135 5.81 11.42 4.76
N ALA A 136 4.99 10.39 4.82
CA ALA A 136 3.68 10.40 4.18
C ALA A 136 2.83 9.27 4.70
N VAL A 137 1.53 9.35 4.41
CA VAL A 137 0.61 8.23 4.52
C VAL A 137 0.21 7.87 3.09
N GLY A 138 0.29 6.61 2.74
CA GLY A 138 -0.01 6.18 1.39
C GLY A 138 -0.65 4.81 1.33
N TYR A 139 -1.12 4.45 0.14
CA TYR A 139 -1.66 3.12 -0.10
C TYR A 139 -0.54 2.11 -0.34
N LEU A 140 -0.74 0.93 0.20
CA LEU A 140 0.17 -0.20 0.05
C LEU A 140 -0.68 -1.45 -0.14
N TYR A 141 -0.21 -2.35 -0.99
CA TYR A 141 -0.88 -3.63 -1.20
C TYR A 141 -0.35 -4.65 -0.20
N ALA A 142 -1.12 -4.87 0.85
CA ALA A 142 -0.80 -5.83 1.90
C ALA A 142 -1.45 -7.18 1.62
N ALA A 143 -1.07 -8.19 2.36
CA ALA A 143 -1.75 -9.47 2.29
C ALA A 143 -3.23 -9.31 2.63
N ALA A 144 -4.10 -9.90 1.80
CA ALA A 144 -5.54 -9.78 1.99
C ALA A 144 -6.01 -10.49 3.25
N GLN A 145 -5.28 -11.51 3.69
CA GLN A 145 -5.56 -12.23 4.92
C GLN A 145 -4.35 -12.11 5.82
N ALA A 146 -4.61 -11.99 7.13
CA ALA A 146 -3.53 -12.08 8.09
C ALA A 146 -2.77 -13.37 7.87
N ALA A 147 -1.44 -13.32 8.00
CA ALA A 147 -0.64 -14.51 7.94
C ALA A 147 -1.16 -15.49 8.98
N VAL A 148 -1.64 -16.62 8.52
CA VAL A 148 -2.09 -17.67 9.42
C VAL A 148 -0.84 -18.37 9.91
N ALA A 149 -0.66 -18.28 11.19
CA ALA A 149 0.45 -18.99 11.80
C ALA A 149 0.29 -20.49 11.61
#